data_0d3b97ba1af6868baba805b01668425f
#
_entry.id   0d3b97ba1af6868baba805b01668425f
#
_cell.length_a   1.000
_cell.length_b   1.000
_cell.length_c   1.000
_cell.angle_alpha   90.00
_cell.angle_beta   90.00
_cell.angle_gamma   90.00
#
_symmetry.space_group_name_H-M   'P 1'
#
loop_
_entity.id
_entity.type
_entity.pdbx_description
1 polymer ?
#
loop_
_entity_poly.entity_id
_entity_poly.type
_entity_poly.pdbx_seq_one_letter_code
_entity_poly.pdbx_strand_id
1 'polypeptide(L)'
;MKRALTLLVLLILSVMSPALAAGKWVATPYAPAKAVFEFYLDDPQKIDSALYWVRALMNPLLDAPYGYSPEDLSIVVVIHGNEIVTVATRNEAKYQAAVDRMRYYANLGVSFKVCGQAAEDFGYAVKDFQEFIEVVPNAITELAHWQQQGHALIVPKVMEMRFDIESIR
;
A
#
# COMPACT_ATOMS: atom_id res chain seq x y z
N MET A 1 72.59 -11.94 -47.67
CA MET A 1 71.25 -11.39 -47.74
C MET A 1 70.50 -11.77 -46.47
N LYS A 2 70.49 -10.88 -45.46
CA LYS A 2 69.84 -11.11 -44.15
C LYS A 2 68.44 -10.36 -44.19
N ARG A 3 67.35 -11.11 -44.15
CA ARG A 3 65.98 -10.53 -44.05
C ARG A 3 65.70 -10.28 -42.58
N ALA A 4 65.56 -9.01 -42.19
CA ALA A 4 65.11 -8.59 -40.88
C ALA A 4 63.58 -8.75 -40.83
N LEU A 5 63.09 -9.56 -39.92
CA LEU A 5 61.69 -9.75 -39.63
C LEU A 5 61.30 -8.77 -38.49
N THR A 6 60.58 -7.69 -38.88
CA THR A 6 60.11 -6.70 -37.89
C THR A 6 58.80 -7.20 -37.32
N LEU A 7 58.82 -7.61 -36.05
CA LEU A 7 57.62 -7.97 -35.27
C LEU A 7 56.90 -6.68 -34.83
N LEU A 8 55.74 -6.44 -35.39
CA LEU A 8 54.84 -5.37 -34.97
C LEU A 8 53.99 -5.90 -33.80
N VAL A 9 54.33 -5.50 -32.58
CA VAL A 9 53.51 -5.82 -31.39
C VAL A 9 52.40 -4.77 -31.33
N LEU A 10 51.17 -5.15 -31.69
CA LEU A 10 49.97 -4.34 -31.47
C LEU A 10 49.60 -4.45 -29.98
N LEU A 11 49.89 -3.41 -29.23
CA LEU A 11 49.42 -3.24 -27.87
C LEU A 11 47.93 -2.84 -27.88
N ILE A 12 47.03 -3.81 -27.71
CA ILE A 12 45.59 -3.52 -27.53
C ILE A 12 45.41 -3.00 -26.11
N LEU A 13 45.37 -1.67 -25.96
CA LEU A 13 44.90 -1.06 -24.74
C LEU A 13 43.36 -1.31 -24.64
N SER A 14 42.98 -2.31 -23.86
CA SER A 14 41.60 -2.51 -23.43
C SER A 14 41.23 -1.35 -22.50
N VAL A 15 40.56 -0.36 -23.02
CA VAL A 15 39.93 0.69 -22.21
C VAL A 15 38.79 0.02 -21.45
N MET A 16 39.07 -0.43 -20.23
CA MET A 16 38.02 -0.81 -19.29
C MET A 16 37.26 0.47 -18.90
N SER A 17 36.17 0.77 -19.59
CA SER A 17 35.22 1.76 -19.12
C SER A 17 34.75 1.33 -17.74
N PRO A 18 34.85 2.17 -16.70
CA PRO A 18 34.26 1.85 -15.41
C PRO A 18 32.76 1.66 -15.63
N ALA A 19 32.26 0.45 -15.41
CA ALA A 19 30.82 0.23 -15.36
C ALA A 19 30.29 1.08 -14.22
N LEU A 20 29.61 2.17 -14.52
CA LEU A 20 28.87 2.95 -13.53
C LEU A 20 27.94 1.97 -12.79
N ALA A 21 28.14 1.87 -11.46
CA ALA A 21 27.31 1.03 -10.63
C ALA A 21 25.85 1.54 -10.74
N ALA A 22 25.02 0.80 -11.49
CA ALA A 22 23.59 1.08 -11.60
C ALA A 22 22.85 0.45 -10.42
N GLY A 23 21.76 1.07 -9.99
CA GLY A 23 20.86 0.46 -9.01
C GLY A 23 20.42 -0.94 -9.46
N LYS A 24 20.20 -1.83 -8.51
CA LYS A 24 19.73 -3.19 -8.77
C LYS A 24 18.29 -3.34 -8.31
N TRP A 25 17.43 -3.77 -9.21
CA TRP A 25 16.08 -4.17 -8.85
C TRP A 25 16.11 -5.57 -8.19
N VAL A 26 15.48 -5.70 -7.03
CA VAL A 26 15.43 -6.96 -6.27
C VAL A 26 14.00 -7.26 -5.86
N ALA A 27 13.49 -8.42 -6.24
CA ALA A 27 12.25 -8.95 -5.69
C ALA A 27 12.56 -9.64 -4.35
N THR A 28 12.17 -9.01 -3.25
CA THR A 28 12.30 -9.63 -1.92
C THR A 28 11.36 -10.82 -1.82
N PRO A 29 11.82 -12.02 -1.43
CA PRO A 29 10.94 -13.15 -1.17
C PRO A 29 9.86 -12.77 -0.15
N TYR A 30 8.61 -13.04 -0.48
CA TYR A 30 7.46 -12.66 0.33
C TYR A 30 6.52 -13.85 0.49
N ALA A 31 6.11 -14.15 1.71
CA ALA A 31 5.01 -15.09 1.99
C ALA A 31 3.66 -14.38 1.71
N PRO A 32 2.55 -15.11 1.57
CA PRO A 32 1.22 -14.50 1.48
C PRO A 32 1.02 -13.44 2.56
N ALA A 33 0.55 -12.25 2.17
CA ALA A 33 0.51 -11.10 3.08
C ALA A 33 -0.53 -11.29 4.18
N LYS A 34 -0.11 -10.99 5.42
CA LYS A 34 -0.99 -10.71 6.55
C LYS A 34 -0.72 -9.29 7.01
N ALA A 35 -1.65 -8.37 6.76
CA ALA A 35 -1.48 -6.97 7.10
C ALA A 35 -2.75 -6.39 7.71
N VAL A 36 -2.59 -5.57 8.75
CA VAL A 36 -3.65 -4.71 9.27
C VAL A 36 -3.23 -3.26 9.07
N PHE A 37 -4.07 -2.51 8.38
CA PHE A 37 -3.90 -1.08 8.15
C PHE A 37 -4.66 -0.30 9.22
N GLU A 38 -3.98 0.63 9.87
CA GLU A 38 -4.61 1.60 10.76
C GLU A 38 -4.91 2.87 9.95
N PHE A 39 -6.19 3.16 9.76
CA PHE A 39 -6.64 4.43 9.22
C PHE A 39 -7.06 5.33 10.37
N TYR A 40 -6.23 6.33 10.65
CA TYR A 40 -6.47 7.38 11.64
C TYR A 40 -6.10 8.72 11.02
N LEU A 41 -7.01 9.25 10.20
CA LEU A 41 -6.76 10.43 9.40
C LEU A 41 -7.42 11.66 10.06
N ASP A 42 -6.72 12.79 9.98
CA ASP A 42 -7.19 14.10 10.43
C ASP A 42 -8.14 14.78 9.44
N ASP A 43 -8.12 14.34 8.17
CA ASP A 43 -8.94 14.86 7.08
C ASP A 43 -9.55 13.71 6.26
N PRO A 44 -10.90 13.66 6.11
CA PRO A 44 -11.56 12.65 5.30
C PRO A 44 -11.10 12.61 3.83
N GLN A 45 -10.64 13.73 3.28
CA GLN A 45 -10.18 13.80 1.89
C GLN A 45 -8.88 13.02 1.65
N LYS A 46 -8.15 12.70 2.72
CA LYS A 46 -6.93 11.88 2.66
C LYS A 46 -7.20 10.38 2.44
N ILE A 47 -8.46 9.95 2.46
CA ILE A 47 -8.84 8.53 2.34
C ILE A 47 -8.28 7.88 1.06
N ASP A 48 -8.29 8.58 -0.07
CA ASP A 48 -7.76 8.06 -1.33
C ASP A 48 -6.26 7.78 -1.27
N SER A 49 -5.52 8.64 -0.57
CA SER A 49 -4.09 8.46 -0.34
C SER A 49 -3.80 7.29 0.61
N ALA A 50 -4.64 7.10 1.62
CA ALA A 50 -4.52 5.94 2.52
C ALA A 50 -4.86 4.63 1.79
N LEU A 51 -5.90 4.61 0.95
CA LEU A 51 -6.25 3.46 0.11
C LEU A 51 -5.17 3.12 -0.91
N TYR A 52 -4.36 4.10 -1.33
CA TYR A 52 -3.19 3.83 -2.17
C TYR A 52 -2.20 2.89 -1.49
N TRP A 53 -2.04 2.95 -0.15
CA TRP A 53 -1.14 2.04 0.58
C TRP A 53 -1.65 0.60 0.55
N VAL A 54 -2.96 0.39 0.63
CA VAL A 54 -3.57 -0.94 0.45
C VAL A 54 -3.24 -1.48 -0.94
N ARG A 55 -3.45 -0.67 -1.99
CA ARG A 55 -3.11 -1.03 -3.37
C ARG A 55 -1.62 -1.33 -3.54
N ALA A 56 -0.77 -0.51 -2.92
CA ALA A 56 0.69 -0.66 -3.02
C ALA A 56 1.21 -1.96 -2.38
N LEU A 57 0.48 -2.52 -1.41
CA LEU A 57 0.75 -3.85 -0.88
C LEU A 57 0.18 -4.93 -1.81
N MET A 58 -1.09 -4.81 -2.22
CA MET A 58 -1.79 -5.85 -2.97
C MET A 58 -1.21 -6.08 -4.36
N ASN A 59 -1.16 -5.03 -5.19
CA ASN A 59 -0.85 -5.18 -6.61
C ASN A 59 0.47 -5.89 -6.87
N PRO A 60 1.61 -5.53 -6.23
CA PRO A 60 2.85 -6.25 -6.47
C PRO A 60 2.79 -7.73 -6.09
N LEU A 61 1.97 -8.10 -5.11
CA LEU A 61 1.83 -9.49 -4.67
C LEU A 61 0.94 -10.32 -5.59
N LEU A 62 -0.03 -9.69 -6.24
CA LEU A 62 -0.89 -10.33 -7.25
C LEU A 62 -0.15 -10.48 -8.59
N ASP A 63 0.82 -9.60 -8.87
CA ASP A 63 1.60 -9.61 -10.10
C ASP A 63 2.87 -10.49 -10.00
N ALA A 64 3.52 -10.75 -11.14
CA ALA A 64 4.83 -11.39 -11.17
C ALA A 64 5.87 -10.52 -10.42
N PRO A 65 6.83 -11.13 -9.68
CA PRO A 65 7.14 -12.55 -9.64
C PRO A 65 6.35 -13.36 -8.59
N TYR A 66 5.46 -12.75 -7.80
CA TYR A 66 4.79 -13.45 -6.69
C TYR A 66 3.58 -14.24 -7.17
N GLY A 67 2.66 -13.59 -7.92
CA GLY A 67 1.52 -14.24 -8.55
C GLY A 67 0.52 -14.87 -7.58
N TYR A 68 0.38 -14.27 -6.37
CA TYR A 68 -0.64 -14.72 -5.42
C TYR A 68 -2.04 -14.41 -5.94
N SER A 69 -3.02 -15.20 -5.53
CA SER A 69 -4.43 -14.85 -5.72
C SER A 69 -4.94 -13.97 -4.57
N PRO A 70 -6.03 -13.22 -4.74
CA PRO A 70 -6.59 -12.40 -3.67
C PRO A 70 -6.87 -13.20 -2.38
N GLU A 71 -7.29 -14.45 -2.51
CA GLU A 71 -7.60 -15.36 -1.41
C GLU A 71 -6.38 -15.75 -0.56
N ASP A 72 -5.19 -15.62 -1.12
CA ASP A 72 -3.94 -15.87 -0.40
C ASP A 72 -3.57 -14.71 0.53
N LEU A 73 -4.20 -13.55 0.37
CA LEU A 73 -3.89 -12.34 1.13
C LEU A 73 -4.90 -12.12 2.26
N SER A 74 -4.40 -11.83 3.46
CA SER A 74 -5.23 -11.46 4.60
C SER A 74 -4.98 -9.99 4.93
N ILE A 75 -5.84 -9.12 4.41
CA ILE A 75 -5.72 -7.66 4.55
C ILE A 75 -6.92 -7.13 5.30
N VAL A 76 -6.66 -6.40 6.38
CA VAL A 76 -7.67 -5.74 7.22
C VAL A 76 -7.39 -4.25 7.25
N VAL A 77 -8.43 -3.44 7.16
CA VAL A 77 -8.36 -1.97 7.31
C VAL A 77 -9.24 -1.59 8.48
N VAL A 78 -8.67 -0.92 9.48
CA VAL A 78 -9.39 -0.42 10.66
C VAL A 78 -9.47 1.10 10.60
N ILE A 79 -10.70 1.62 10.54
CA ILE A 79 -11.06 3.02 10.34
C ILE A 79 -11.51 3.61 11.67
N HIS A 80 -10.84 4.68 12.15
CA HIS A 80 -11.21 5.29 13.43
C HIS A 80 -10.86 6.78 13.60
N GLY A 81 -10.46 7.45 12.53
CA GLY A 81 -10.25 8.90 12.49
C GLY A 81 -11.41 9.64 11.82
N ASN A 82 -11.13 10.88 11.36
CA ASN A 82 -12.14 11.71 10.69
C ASN A 82 -12.64 11.09 9.37
N GLU A 83 -11.88 10.16 8.78
CA GLU A 83 -12.26 9.45 7.56
C GLU A 83 -13.46 8.52 7.75
N ILE A 84 -13.89 8.25 8.98
CA ILE A 84 -15.09 7.44 9.27
C ILE A 84 -16.33 7.98 8.54
N VAL A 85 -16.40 9.28 8.29
CA VAL A 85 -17.51 9.91 7.56
C VAL A 85 -17.60 9.46 6.11
N THR A 86 -16.49 8.94 5.53
CA THR A 86 -16.44 8.53 4.12
C THR A 86 -17.20 7.23 3.87
N VAL A 87 -17.34 6.39 4.88
CA VAL A 87 -17.99 5.07 4.78
C VAL A 87 -19.44 5.08 5.27
N ALA A 88 -19.95 6.24 5.70
CA ALA A 88 -21.37 6.41 6.03
C ALA A 88 -22.21 6.55 4.76
N THR A 89 -23.28 5.76 4.62
CA THR A 89 -24.15 5.73 3.43
C THR A 89 -24.71 7.09 3.06
N ARG A 90 -25.08 7.91 4.05
CA ARG A 90 -25.59 9.28 3.82
C ARG A 90 -24.58 10.22 3.16
N ASN A 91 -23.29 9.88 3.19
CA ASN A 91 -22.21 10.68 2.62
C ASN A 91 -21.65 10.09 1.32
N GLU A 92 -22.20 8.97 0.83
CA GLU A 92 -21.68 8.23 -0.33
C GLU A 92 -21.48 9.14 -1.55
N ALA A 93 -22.46 9.96 -1.90
CA ALA A 93 -22.36 10.85 -3.06
C ALA A 93 -21.14 11.80 -3.00
N LYS A 94 -20.75 12.22 -1.79
CA LYS A 94 -19.56 13.07 -1.58
C LYS A 94 -18.24 12.32 -1.72
N TYR A 95 -18.22 11.03 -1.34
CA TYR A 95 -17.02 10.19 -1.29
C TYR A 95 -17.12 9.00 -2.24
N GLN A 96 -17.94 9.10 -3.29
CA GLN A 96 -18.28 8.00 -4.20
C GLN A 96 -17.03 7.24 -4.70
N ALA A 97 -15.99 7.95 -5.17
CA ALA A 97 -14.80 7.32 -5.70
C ALA A 97 -14.05 6.47 -4.64
N ALA A 98 -14.01 6.93 -3.40
CA ALA A 98 -13.39 6.19 -2.30
C ALA A 98 -14.23 4.98 -1.90
N VAL A 99 -15.56 5.15 -1.83
CA VAL A 99 -16.51 4.06 -1.53
C VAL A 99 -16.43 2.97 -2.60
N ASP A 100 -16.43 3.32 -3.88
CA ASP A 100 -16.33 2.36 -4.98
C ASP A 100 -15.00 1.60 -4.94
N ARG A 101 -13.91 2.28 -4.60
CA ARG A 101 -12.60 1.66 -4.45
C ARG A 101 -12.56 0.70 -3.26
N MET A 102 -13.13 1.08 -2.12
CA MET A 102 -13.22 0.20 -0.95
C MET A 102 -14.10 -1.02 -1.24
N ARG A 103 -15.25 -0.82 -1.88
CA ARG A 103 -16.13 -1.92 -2.31
C ARG A 103 -15.41 -2.88 -3.27
N TYR A 104 -14.62 -2.35 -4.20
CA TYR A 104 -13.79 -3.18 -5.09
C TYR A 104 -12.77 -4.01 -4.30
N TYR A 105 -12.08 -3.42 -3.31
CA TYR A 105 -11.14 -4.17 -2.48
C TYR A 105 -11.84 -5.17 -1.56
N ALA A 106 -13.00 -4.84 -1.04
CA ALA A 106 -13.81 -5.78 -0.26
C ALA A 106 -14.19 -7.02 -1.08
N ASN A 107 -14.53 -6.85 -2.36
CA ASN A 107 -14.79 -7.95 -3.29
C ASN A 107 -13.52 -8.80 -3.58
N LEU A 108 -12.34 -8.27 -3.33
CA LEU A 108 -11.07 -8.99 -3.37
C LEU A 108 -10.65 -9.58 -2.00
N GLY A 109 -11.52 -9.55 -1.00
CA GLY A 109 -11.28 -10.13 0.31
C GLY A 109 -10.65 -9.21 1.34
N VAL A 110 -10.50 -7.90 1.07
CA VAL A 110 -10.08 -6.92 2.09
C VAL A 110 -11.23 -6.69 3.06
N SER A 111 -10.99 -6.89 4.36
CA SER A 111 -11.96 -6.61 5.43
C SER A 111 -11.84 -5.16 5.88
N PHE A 112 -12.93 -4.41 5.79
CA PHE A 112 -13.02 -3.04 6.29
C PHE A 112 -13.80 -2.98 7.58
N LYS A 113 -13.17 -2.46 8.64
CA LYS A 113 -13.71 -2.38 9.99
C LYS A 113 -13.76 -0.93 10.46
N VAL A 114 -14.83 -0.58 11.13
CA VAL A 114 -15.04 0.74 11.75
C VAL A 114 -15.06 0.60 13.26
N CYS A 115 -14.37 1.48 13.96
CA CYS A 115 -14.40 1.61 15.40
C CYS A 115 -15.81 2.04 15.88
N GLY A 116 -16.48 1.19 16.63
CA GLY A 116 -17.82 1.48 17.18
C GLY A 116 -17.83 2.69 18.10
N GLN A 117 -16.80 2.80 18.97
CA GLN A 117 -16.67 3.97 19.84
C GLN A 117 -16.52 5.27 19.03
N ALA A 118 -15.67 5.29 18.00
CA ALA A 118 -15.55 6.46 17.13
C ALA A 118 -16.85 6.71 16.35
N ALA A 119 -17.55 5.67 15.91
CA ALA A 119 -18.87 5.81 15.26
C ALA A 119 -19.87 6.54 16.16
N GLU A 120 -19.93 6.16 17.45
CA GLU A 120 -20.80 6.82 18.44
C GLU A 120 -20.42 8.30 18.62
N ASP A 121 -19.11 8.61 18.73
CA ASP A 121 -18.61 9.99 18.86
C ASP A 121 -19.00 10.86 17.65
N PHE A 122 -19.07 10.26 16.45
CA PHE A 122 -19.54 10.93 15.22
C PHE A 122 -21.06 10.86 15.00
N GLY A 123 -21.80 10.26 15.93
CA GLY A 123 -23.26 10.13 15.86
C GLY A 123 -23.76 9.16 14.79
N TYR A 124 -23.00 8.10 14.53
CA TYR A 124 -23.38 7.02 13.62
C TYR A 124 -23.79 5.77 14.39
N ALA A 125 -24.81 5.09 13.90
CA ALA A 125 -25.17 3.73 14.29
C ALA A 125 -24.64 2.72 13.26
N VAL A 126 -24.57 1.44 13.61
CA VAL A 126 -24.10 0.37 12.73
C VAL A 126 -24.78 0.36 11.36
N LYS A 127 -26.09 0.62 11.32
CA LYS A 127 -26.93 0.66 10.11
C LYS A 127 -26.62 1.82 9.15
N ASP A 128 -25.83 2.81 9.59
CA ASP A 128 -25.53 4.00 8.82
C ASP A 128 -24.30 3.81 7.91
N PHE A 129 -23.61 2.67 8.01
CA PHE A 129 -22.43 2.36 7.20
C PHE A 129 -22.75 1.53 5.96
N GLN A 130 -21.81 1.53 5.01
CA GLN A 130 -21.87 0.72 3.80
C GLN A 130 -21.90 -0.78 4.16
N GLU A 131 -22.51 -1.59 3.30
CA GLU A 131 -22.76 -3.03 3.52
C GLU A 131 -21.48 -3.86 3.67
N PHE A 132 -20.36 -3.41 3.13
CA PHE A 132 -19.04 -4.08 3.25
C PHE A 132 -18.29 -3.71 4.54
N ILE A 133 -18.85 -2.84 5.38
CA ILE A 133 -18.26 -2.39 6.64
C ILE A 133 -18.71 -3.28 7.80
N GLU A 134 -17.74 -3.76 8.56
CA GLU A 134 -17.97 -4.39 9.86
C GLU A 134 -17.70 -3.37 10.98
N VAL A 135 -18.64 -3.16 11.89
CA VAL A 135 -18.42 -2.32 13.07
C VAL A 135 -17.90 -3.18 14.22
N VAL A 136 -16.73 -2.83 14.74
CA VAL A 136 -16.07 -3.51 15.86
C VAL A 136 -16.14 -2.65 17.13
N PRO A 137 -16.09 -3.22 18.34
CA PRO A 137 -16.23 -2.44 19.57
C PRO A 137 -15.24 -1.27 19.68
N ASN A 138 -13.97 -1.52 19.35
CA ASN A 138 -12.93 -0.50 19.44
C ASN A 138 -11.76 -0.81 18.49
N ALA A 139 -11.22 0.22 17.82
CA ALA A 139 -10.11 0.08 16.87
C ALA A 139 -8.84 -0.46 17.51
N ILE A 140 -8.49 -0.01 18.72
CA ILE A 140 -7.23 -0.38 19.37
C ILE A 140 -7.22 -1.86 19.73
N THR A 141 -8.35 -2.38 20.24
CA THR A 141 -8.47 -3.82 20.53
C THR A 141 -8.46 -4.65 19.25
N GLU A 142 -9.05 -4.13 18.17
CA GLU A 142 -9.05 -4.79 16.87
C GLU A 142 -7.64 -4.85 16.27
N LEU A 143 -6.91 -3.74 16.27
CA LEU A 143 -5.51 -3.69 15.81
C LEU A 143 -4.61 -4.64 16.62
N ALA A 144 -4.79 -4.70 17.95
CA ALA A 144 -4.06 -5.62 18.81
C ALA A 144 -4.38 -7.08 18.45
N HIS A 145 -5.66 -7.40 18.23
CA HIS A 145 -6.11 -8.74 17.84
C HIS A 145 -5.40 -9.22 16.56
N TRP A 146 -5.44 -8.40 15.50
CA TRP A 146 -4.85 -8.80 14.22
C TRP A 146 -3.32 -8.95 14.28
N GLN A 147 -2.64 -8.10 15.07
CA GLN A 147 -1.21 -8.25 15.29
C GLN A 147 -0.89 -9.57 16.02
N GLN A 148 -1.70 -9.97 17.00
CA GLN A 148 -1.57 -11.27 17.68
C GLN A 148 -1.83 -12.45 16.73
N GLN A 149 -2.60 -12.25 15.66
CA GLN A 149 -2.81 -13.23 14.58
C GLN A 149 -1.68 -13.22 13.52
N GLY A 150 -0.61 -12.46 13.76
CA GLY A 150 0.57 -12.40 12.89
C GLY A 150 0.44 -11.40 11.74
N HIS A 151 -0.50 -10.46 11.79
CA HIS A 151 -0.61 -9.38 10.81
C HIS A 151 0.41 -8.27 11.12
N ALA A 152 1.14 -7.84 10.09
CA ALA A 152 1.98 -6.66 10.20
C ALA A 152 1.12 -5.40 10.27
N LEU A 153 1.36 -4.54 11.26
CA LEU A 153 0.71 -3.23 11.35
C LEU A 153 1.30 -2.29 10.31
N ILE A 154 0.45 -1.68 9.49
CA ILE A 154 0.80 -0.64 8.53
C ILE A 154 -0.02 0.61 8.83
N VAL A 155 0.67 1.70 9.13
CA VAL A 155 0.04 3.01 9.37
C VAL A 155 0.35 3.91 8.17
N PRO A 156 -0.63 4.21 7.30
CA PRO A 156 -0.42 5.08 6.15
C PRO A 156 -0.01 6.48 6.59
N LYS A 157 1.17 6.91 6.17
CA LYS A 157 1.62 8.28 6.39
C LYS A 157 1.24 9.13 5.19
N VAL A 158 0.11 9.81 5.28
CA VAL A 158 -0.37 10.72 4.24
C VAL A 158 0.19 12.12 4.48
N MET A 159 1.02 12.57 3.56
CA MET A 159 1.65 13.90 3.62
C MET A 159 1.21 14.74 2.42
N GLU A 160 1.13 16.06 2.63
CA GLU A 160 0.96 16.99 1.52
C GLU A 160 2.25 17.08 0.70
N MET A 161 2.13 17.03 -0.63
CA MET A 161 3.24 17.31 -1.53
C MET A 161 3.49 18.82 -1.56
N ARG A 162 4.62 19.26 -1.00
CA ARG A 162 5.01 20.67 -0.95
C ARG A 162 5.75 21.15 -2.20
N PHE A 163 6.28 20.21 -2.98
CA PHE A 163 7.06 20.46 -4.18
C PHE A 163 6.58 19.53 -5.29
N ASP A 164 6.60 20.00 -6.53
CA ASP A 164 6.45 19.10 -7.66
C ASP A 164 7.76 18.29 -7.90
N ILE A 165 7.64 17.18 -8.60
CA ILE A 165 8.76 16.26 -8.81
C ILE A 165 9.90 16.93 -9.57
N GLU A 166 9.59 17.79 -10.54
CA GLU A 166 10.61 18.44 -11.36
C GLU A 166 11.43 19.47 -10.56
N SER A 167 10.82 20.08 -9.52
CA SER A 167 11.53 21.05 -8.67
C SER A 167 12.51 20.42 -7.66
N ILE A 168 12.44 19.10 -7.44
CA ILE A 168 13.27 18.37 -6.47
C ILE A 168 14.16 17.29 -7.10
N ARG A 169 14.19 17.19 -8.44
CA ARG A 169 15.07 16.28 -9.20
C ARG A 169 16.50 16.73 -9.29
#